data_8a5adf1012067b63af6ece774ce8a095
#
_entry.id   8a5adf1012067b63af6ece774ce8a095
#
_cell.length_a   1.000
_cell.length_b   1.000
_cell.length_c   1.000
_cell.angle_alpha   90.00
_cell.angle_beta   90.00
_cell.angle_gamma   90.00
#
_symmetry.space_group_name_H-M   'P 1'
#
loop_
_entity.id
_entity.type
_entity.pdbx_description
1 polymer ?
#
loop_
_entity_poly.entity_id
_entity_poly.type
_entity_poly.pdbx_seq_one_letter_code
_entity_poly.pdbx_strand_id
1 'polypeptide(L)'
;MSLLDNIQNYYEALVIEELAEQAKRQDLDEDVLTDALCIALNHLPPRYIRHEVDMAYYTSPVERQEIEDKAKVAVSNALDYIQKGTRA
;
A
#
# COMPACT_ATOMS: atom_id res chain seq x y z
N MET A 1 25.75 4.33 6.90
CA MET A 1 24.33 4.66 7.05
C MET A 1 23.85 5.43 5.84
N SER A 2 22.78 4.99 5.22
CA SER A 2 22.19 5.68 4.06
C SER A 2 21.12 6.67 4.54
N LEU A 3 21.03 7.81 3.87
CA LEU A 3 19.96 8.77 4.16
C LEU A 3 18.58 8.16 3.94
N LEU A 4 18.48 7.26 2.96
CA LEU A 4 17.22 6.59 2.68
C LEU A 4 16.73 5.70 3.83
N ASP A 5 17.63 5.24 4.68
CA ASP A 5 17.25 4.44 5.85
C ASP A 5 16.48 5.26 6.89
N ASN A 6 16.52 6.58 6.77
CA ASN A 6 15.88 7.49 7.71
C ASN A 6 14.51 7.98 7.29
N ILE A 7 14.06 7.55 6.12
CA ILE A 7 12.73 7.92 5.61
C ILE A 7 12.04 6.67 5.06
N GLN A 8 10.73 6.74 4.94
CA GLN A 8 9.96 5.65 4.37
C GLN A 8 8.73 6.21 3.64
N ASN A 9 8.27 5.46 2.67
CA ASN A 9 7.02 5.78 2.00
C ASN A 9 5.88 5.23 2.85
N TYR A 10 5.05 6.12 3.37
CA TYR A 10 3.96 5.75 4.27
C TYR A 10 3.01 4.72 3.69
N TYR A 11 2.83 4.72 2.37
CA TYR A 11 1.97 3.75 1.71
C TYR A 11 2.47 2.32 1.81
N GLU A 12 3.77 2.10 2.03
CA GLU A 12 4.28 0.73 2.10
C GLU A 12 3.60 -0.07 3.22
N ALA A 13 3.58 0.48 4.43
CA ALA A 13 2.95 -0.19 5.56
C ALA A 13 1.44 -0.32 5.36
N LEU A 14 0.79 0.73 4.85
CA LEU A 14 -0.65 0.71 4.62
C LEU A 14 -1.05 -0.34 3.59
N VAL A 15 -0.29 -0.44 2.50
CA VAL A 15 -0.59 -1.41 1.45
C VAL A 15 -0.41 -2.83 1.97
N ILE A 16 0.65 -3.07 2.74
CA ILE A 16 0.88 -4.40 3.34
C ILE A 16 -0.29 -4.79 4.26
N GLU A 17 -0.72 -3.86 5.11
CA GLU A 17 -1.87 -4.12 6.00
C GLU A 17 -3.13 -4.42 5.21
N GLU A 18 -3.38 -3.65 4.17
CA GLU A 18 -4.58 -3.81 3.36
C GLU A 18 -4.53 -5.09 2.54
N LEU A 19 -3.36 -5.47 2.05
CA LEU A 19 -3.18 -6.76 1.37
C LEU A 19 -3.51 -7.91 2.32
N ALA A 20 -2.98 -7.86 3.54
CA ALA A 20 -3.26 -8.88 4.54
C ALA A 20 -4.76 -9.00 4.81
N GLU A 21 -5.43 -7.87 4.91
CA GLU A 21 -6.87 -7.83 5.18
C GLU A 21 -7.69 -8.39 4.03
N GLN A 22 -7.40 -7.96 2.79
CA GLN A 22 -8.15 -8.41 1.63
C GLN A 22 -7.83 -9.85 1.26
N ALA A 23 -6.61 -10.30 1.53
CA ALA A 23 -6.18 -11.66 1.22
C ALA A 23 -6.67 -12.71 2.22
N LYS A 24 -7.21 -12.30 3.36
CA LYS A 24 -7.71 -13.24 4.38
C LYS A 24 -8.72 -14.25 3.84
N ARG A 25 -9.49 -13.83 2.84
CA ARG A 25 -10.56 -14.63 2.26
C ARG A 25 -10.12 -15.40 1.01
N GLN A 26 -8.83 -15.30 0.70
CA GLN A 26 -8.30 -15.90 -0.52
C GLN A 26 -7.02 -16.63 -0.18
N ASP A 27 -6.84 -17.78 -0.81
CA ASP A 27 -5.62 -18.56 -0.64
C ASP A 27 -4.61 -18.12 -1.70
N LEU A 28 -3.86 -17.07 -1.40
CA LEU A 28 -2.90 -16.50 -2.33
C LEU A 28 -1.48 -16.80 -1.86
N ASP A 29 -0.63 -17.19 -2.81
CA ASP A 29 0.76 -17.46 -2.46
C ASP A 29 1.57 -16.16 -2.36
N GLU A 30 2.78 -16.30 -1.85
CA GLU A 30 3.66 -15.16 -1.61
C GLU A 30 4.01 -14.39 -2.87
N ASP A 31 4.17 -15.10 -3.99
CA ASP A 31 4.48 -14.44 -5.27
C ASP A 31 3.35 -13.55 -5.72
N VAL A 32 2.12 -14.02 -5.57
CA VAL A 32 0.95 -13.21 -5.92
C VAL A 32 0.85 -11.98 -5.03
N LEU A 33 1.08 -12.16 -3.73
CA LEU A 33 1.05 -11.04 -2.79
C LEU A 33 2.13 -10.01 -3.09
N THR A 34 3.33 -10.49 -3.43
CA THR A 34 4.44 -9.62 -3.79
C THR A 34 4.15 -8.83 -5.06
N ASP A 35 3.59 -9.49 -6.07
CA ASP A 35 3.19 -8.82 -7.30
C ASP A 35 2.12 -7.76 -7.03
N ALA A 36 1.13 -8.10 -6.21
CA ALA A 36 0.06 -7.17 -5.86
C ALA A 36 0.60 -5.95 -5.11
N LEU A 37 1.54 -6.18 -4.19
CA LEU A 37 2.19 -5.09 -3.47
C LEU A 37 2.87 -4.14 -4.45
N CYS A 38 3.64 -4.68 -5.38
CA CYS A 38 4.35 -3.88 -6.38
C CYS A 38 3.38 -3.07 -7.25
N ILE A 39 2.34 -3.73 -7.75
CA ILE A 39 1.34 -3.07 -8.60
C ILE A 39 0.63 -1.96 -7.83
N ALA A 40 0.21 -2.23 -6.61
CA ALA A 40 -0.51 -1.24 -5.80
C ALA A 40 0.36 -0.02 -5.52
N LEU A 41 1.61 -0.24 -5.12
CA LEU A 41 2.52 0.87 -4.82
C LEU A 41 2.82 1.72 -6.06
N ASN A 42 2.88 1.10 -7.22
CA ASN A 42 3.12 1.84 -8.47
C ASN A 42 1.93 2.69 -8.90
N HIS A 43 0.75 2.44 -8.35
CA HIS A 43 -0.45 3.23 -8.66
C HIS A 43 -0.77 4.26 -7.58
N LEU A 44 0.11 4.42 -6.60
CA LEU A 44 -0.06 5.40 -5.53
C LEU A 44 1.02 6.46 -5.62
N PRO A 45 0.69 7.73 -5.36
CA PRO A 45 1.72 8.76 -5.27
C PRO A 45 2.58 8.47 -4.04
N PRO A 46 3.89 8.66 -4.12
CA PRO A 46 4.74 8.42 -2.96
C PRO A 46 4.42 9.41 -1.84
N ARG A 47 4.48 8.94 -0.61
CA ARG A 47 4.29 9.77 0.57
C ARG A 47 5.41 9.46 1.55
N TYR A 48 6.55 10.11 1.37
CA TYR A 48 7.70 9.88 2.24
C TYR A 48 7.57 10.63 3.55
N ILE A 49 7.88 9.93 4.62
CA ILE A 49 7.86 10.50 5.97
C ILE A 49 9.13 10.07 6.69
N ARG A 50 9.51 10.84 7.68
CA ARG A 50 10.64 10.49 8.53
C ARG A 50 10.17 9.74 9.77
N HIS A 51 9.09 10.19 10.38
CA HIS A 51 8.53 9.57 11.58
C HIS A 51 7.04 9.40 11.40
N GLU A 52 6.50 8.25 11.83
CA GLU A 52 5.07 8.00 11.74
C GLU A 52 4.24 9.05 12.48
N VAL A 53 4.77 9.58 13.58
CA VAL A 53 4.09 10.61 14.34
C VAL A 53 3.82 11.87 13.52
N ASP A 54 4.64 12.10 12.49
CA ASP A 54 4.47 13.27 11.64
C ASP A 54 3.12 13.23 10.90
N MET A 55 2.63 12.03 10.59
CA MET A 55 1.34 11.90 9.93
C MET A 55 0.20 12.39 10.82
N ALA A 56 0.31 12.17 12.13
CA ALA A 56 -0.70 12.63 13.07
C ALA A 56 -0.73 14.15 13.17
N TYR A 57 0.43 14.79 13.04
CA TYR A 57 0.54 16.25 13.16
C TYR A 57 0.18 16.98 11.88
N TYR A 58 0.59 16.43 10.72
CA TYR A 58 0.52 17.16 9.46
C TYR A 58 -0.60 16.71 8.53
N THR A 59 -1.41 15.74 8.96
CA THR A 59 -2.58 15.33 8.19
C THR A 59 -3.84 15.49 9.03
N SER A 60 -4.89 16.01 8.39
CA SER A 60 -6.19 16.07 9.02
C SER A 60 -6.81 14.66 9.02
N PRO A 61 -7.84 14.42 9.85
CA PRO A 61 -8.57 13.16 9.79
C PRO A 61 -9.13 12.86 8.41
N VAL A 62 -9.58 13.88 7.69
CA VAL A 62 -10.11 13.72 6.33
C VAL A 62 -9.01 13.27 5.38
N GLU A 63 -7.84 13.93 5.42
CA GLU A 63 -6.71 13.54 4.60
C GLU A 63 -6.25 12.11 4.89
N ARG A 64 -6.23 11.74 6.17
CA ARG A 64 -5.82 10.39 6.56
C ARG A 64 -6.77 9.36 5.99
N GLN A 65 -8.07 9.64 6.05
CA GLN A 65 -9.07 8.74 5.49
C GLN A 65 -8.90 8.61 3.98
N GLU A 66 -8.60 9.70 3.30
CA GLU A 66 -8.35 9.68 1.86
C GLU A 66 -7.14 8.81 1.51
N ILE A 67 -6.07 8.91 2.30
CA ILE A 67 -4.87 8.10 2.11
C ILE A 67 -5.20 6.63 2.30
N GLU A 68 -5.94 6.29 3.34
CA GLU A 68 -6.37 4.91 3.59
C GLU A 68 -7.25 4.38 2.47
N ASP A 69 -8.18 5.19 2.01
CA ASP A 69 -9.09 4.81 0.93
C ASP A 69 -8.33 4.56 -0.38
N LYS A 70 -7.34 5.39 -0.67
CA LYS A 70 -6.50 5.19 -1.84
C LYS A 70 -5.74 3.88 -1.77
N ALA A 71 -5.23 3.53 -0.59
CA ALA A 71 -4.53 2.27 -0.40
C ALA A 71 -5.48 1.08 -0.63
N LYS A 72 -6.70 1.15 -0.11
CA LYS A 72 -7.71 0.10 -0.29
C LYS A 72 -8.03 -0.12 -1.75
N VAL A 73 -8.27 0.96 -2.48
CA VAL A 73 -8.60 0.89 -3.89
C VAL A 73 -7.43 0.35 -4.70
N ALA A 74 -6.22 0.79 -4.41
CA ALA A 74 -5.04 0.33 -5.12
C ALA A 74 -4.83 -1.17 -4.93
N VAL A 75 -5.00 -1.67 -3.71
CA VAL A 75 -4.86 -3.10 -3.41
C VAL A 75 -5.96 -3.91 -4.10
N SER A 76 -7.21 -3.45 -4.00
CA SER A 76 -8.33 -4.12 -4.64
C SER A 76 -8.12 -4.24 -6.14
N ASN A 77 -7.69 -3.16 -6.78
CA ASN A 77 -7.42 -3.14 -8.21
C ASN A 77 -6.24 -4.03 -8.58
N ALA A 78 -5.20 -4.07 -7.76
CA ALA A 78 -4.03 -4.91 -8.01
C ALA A 78 -4.40 -6.39 -7.95
N LEU A 79 -5.14 -6.80 -6.93
CA LEU A 79 -5.59 -8.19 -6.79
C LEU A 79 -6.52 -8.58 -7.93
N ASP A 80 -7.43 -7.70 -8.30
CA ASP A 80 -8.36 -7.93 -9.38
C ASP A 80 -7.63 -8.11 -10.72
N TYR A 81 -6.63 -7.27 -10.98
CA TYR A 81 -5.82 -7.34 -12.17
C TYR A 81 -5.10 -8.69 -12.28
N ILE A 82 -4.51 -9.15 -11.18
CA ILE A 82 -3.79 -10.42 -11.16
C ILE A 82 -4.74 -11.60 -11.34
N GLN A 83 -5.87 -11.57 -10.65
CA GLN A 83 -6.86 -12.67 -10.69
C GLN A 83 -7.51 -12.82 -12.03
N LYS A 84 -7.65 -11.74 -12.77
CA LYS A 84 -8.21 -11.80 -14.12
C LYS A 84 -7.21 -12.32 -15.16
N GLY A 85 -5.97 -12.58 -14.72
CA GLY A 85 -4.96 -13.09 -15.62
C GLY A 85 -4.55 -12.13 -16.71
N THR A 86 -4.71 -10.82 -16.47
CA THR A 86 -4.36 -9.79 -17.45
C THR A 86 -2.89 -9.42 -17.42
N ARG A 87 -2.18 -9.83 -16.39
CA ARG A 87 -0.74 -9.63 -16.38
C ARG A 87 -0.10 -10.65 -17.31
N ALA A 88 0.73 -10.19 -18.13
CA ALA A 88 1.38 -11.04 -19.13
C ALA A 88 2.76 -11.44 -18.67
#